data_afd067be20971d7fedaadef56d5090dc
#
_entry.id   afd067be20971d7fedaadef56d5090dc
#
_cell.length_a   1.000
_cell.length_b   1.000
_cell.length_c   1.000
_cell.angle_alpha   90.00
_cell.angle_beta   90.00
_cell.angle_gamma   90.00
#
_symmetry.space_group_name_H-M   'P 1'
#
loop_
_entity.id
_entity.type
_entity.pdbx_description
1 polymer ?
#
loop_
_entity_poly.entity_id
_entity_poly.type
_entity_poly.pdbx_seq_one_letter_code
_entity_poly.pdbx_strand_id
1 'polypeptide(L)'
;MKKSNLWSLRLGFSGKQAEKIEKLGLKKFLKSSYESKFDKELPAFLNEEPKTVAELKEFNQSIKIADPETKKSILSKQVFSRVEQKKWWINKMQTTEFPLRESMVCFWHNHFVSTSLKVHVNYWIYQYDMILRENAFGNFKELTKQVLKSNAMVKYLDNGDNKKGKINENLSRELLELFTIGIGNYTEEDIKNGAKALAGLNTGDNGAVYRKLEEDNSNKTYFGKTGNWKADDLVDIIFEQKSIPYLITRKILRWFIYDNPPEDLVVYYGDYFRKVDFEIESLLTKIFTEEYKKDTAGTKIKNPLVYILQLVDELQIANVDYIMITDFLKQQGMDLYNQKSVKGWDGGNLWLTPQIYLQRNNISNSLCSGMSLTKKTIKPIKEGDMPKSDYEKFEVKIDFSTNGNNKTIITELTNRLIFKVNDSMQKDMESLLKYDFDPKEQHANFAVVRLFNYITKLPEYQLI
;
A
#
# COMPACT_ATOMS: atom_id res chain seq x y z
N MET A 1 -22.82 6.60 -5.68
CA MET A 1 -22.18 6.02 -4.44
C MET A 1 -22.47 6.94 -3.27
N LYS A 2 -22.88 6.37 -2.11
CA LYS A 2 -22.96 7.15 -0.86
C LYS A 2 -21.58 7.63 -0.41
N LYS A 3 -21.50 8.81 0.21
CA LYS A 3 -20.21 9.33 0.72
C LYS A 3 -19.52 8.42 1.71
N SER A 4 -20.26 7.76 2.59
CA SER A 4 -19.70 6.80 3.55
C SER A 4 -19.00 5.62 2.87
N ASN A 5 -19.58 5.08 1.78
CA ASN A 5 -18.95 4.01 0.99
C ASN A 5 -17.70 4.51 0.27
N LEU A 6 -17.75 5.67 -0.38
CA LEU A 6 -16.58 6.27 -1.02
C LEU A 6 -15.41 6.43 -0.04
N TRP A 7 -15.69 6.97 1.15
CA TRP A 7 -14.65 7.23 2.12
C TRP A 7 -14.18 5.96 2.85
N SER A 8 -15.04 4.94 2.98
CA SER A 8 -14.60 3.61 3.42
C SER A 8 -13.55 3.02 2.48
N LEU A 9 -13.75 3.12 1.16
CA LEU A 9 -12.79 2.68 0.15
C LEU A 9 -11.50 3.50 0.13
N ARG A 10 -11.57 4.81 0.36
CA ARG A 10 -10.41 5.71 0.37
C ARG A 10 -9.54 5.56 1.61
N LEU A 11 -10.17 5.43 2.78
CA LEU A 11 -9.46 5.31 4.06
C LEU A 11 -9.05 3.87 4.38
N GLY A 12 -9.63 2.90 3.68
CA GLY A 12 -9.39 1.48 3.85
C GLY A 12 -9.26 0.75 2.53
N PHE A 13 -9.85 -0.45 2.48
CA PHE A 13 -9.71 -1.34 1.33
C PHE A 13 -11.05 -1.88 0.81
N SER A 14 -12.16 -1.61 1.51
CA SER A 14 -13.50 -2.10 1.15
C SER A 14 -14.61 -1.21 1.71
N GLY A 15 -15.86 -1.60 1.49
CA GLY A 15 -17.06 -0.92 2.01
C GLY A 15 -17.35 -1.16 3.50
N LYS A 16 -16.63 -2.03 4.19
CA LYS A 16 -16.92 -2.47 5.58
C LYS A 16 -17.10 -1.35 6.60
N GLN A 17 -16.35 -0.25 6.46
CA GLN A 17 -16.40 0.85 7.41
C GLN A 17 -17.47 1.90 7.10
N ALA A 18 -18.21 1.75 6.00
CA ALA A 18 -19.19 2.74 5.54
C ALA A 18 -20.25 3.06 6.61
N GLU A 19 -20.86 2.04 7.21
CA GLU A 19 -21.86 2.20 8.27
C GLU A 19 -21.26 2.89 9.50
N LYS A 20 -20.03 2.51 9.89
CA LYS A 20 -19.32 3.13 11.01
C LYS A 20 -19.00 4.60 10.75
N ILE A 21 -18.57 4.95 9.53
CA ILE A 21 -18.34 6.35 9.11
C ILE A 21 -19.66 7.15 9.15
N GLU A 22 -20.76 6.55 8.69
CA GLU A 22 -22.09 7.18 8.70
C GLU A 22 -22.58 7.43 10.13
N LYS A 23 -22.45 6.44 11.00
CA LYS A 23 -22.91 6.49 12.41
C LYS A 23 -22.07 7.41 13.29
N LEU A 24 -20.75 7.36 13.19
CA LEU A 24 -19.83 8.16 14.01
C LEU A 24 -19.60 9.57 13.45
N GLY A 25 -19.75 9.74 12.14
CA GLY A 25 -19.24 10.88 11.38
C GLY A 25 -17.72 10.78 11.15
N LEU A 26 -17.25 11.34 10.03
CA LEU A 26 -15.86 11.20 9.59
C LEU A 26 -14.83 11.62 10.65
N LYS A 27 -15.03 12.76 11.32
CA LYS A 27 -14.05 13.25 12.32
C LYS A 27 -13.82 12.27 13.48
N LYS A 28 -14.88 11.67 14.02
CA LYS A 28 -14.76 10.69 15.10
C LYS A 28 -14.14 9.39 14.59
N PHE A 29 -14.52 8.96 13.39
CA PHE A 29 -13.92 7.79 12.75
C PHE A 29 -12.40 7.96 12.56
N LEU A 30 -11.94 9.12 12.09
CA LEU A 30 -10.51 9.44 11.95
C LEU A 30 -9.80 9.39 13.30
N LYS A 31 -10.36 10.06 14.32
CA LYS A 31 -9.78 10.03 15.66
C LYS A 31 -9.62 8.60 16.18
N SER A 32 -10.68 7.77 16.09
CA SER A 32 -10.60 6.36 16.48
C SER A 32 -9.56 5.57 15.66
N SER A 33 -9.39 5.91 14.38
CA SER A 33 -8.37 5.30 13.51
C SER A 33 -6.94 5.63 13.97
N TYR A 34 -6.69 6.88 14.39
CA TYR A 34 -5.38 7.30 14.90
C TYR A 34 -5.04 6.65 16.25
N GLU A 35 -6.03 6.57 17.14
CA GLU A 35 -5.91 5.99 18.48
C GLU A 35 -5.93 4.44 18.47
N SER A 36 -6.26 3.81 17.35
CA SER A 36 -6.36 2.36 17.24
C SER A 36 -5.01 1.69 17.55
N LYS A 37 -5.06 0.67 18.40
CA LYS A 37 -3.90 -0.16 18.71
C LYS A 37 -3.64 -1.14 17.57
N PHE A 38 -2.40 -1.54 17.43
CA PHE A 38 -2.00 -2.61 16.52
C PHE A 38 -1.07 -3.58 17.25
N ASP A 39 -1.07 -4.81 16.76
CA ASP A 39 -0.26 -5.88 17.32
C ASP A 39 1.23 -5.67 16.97
N LYS A 40 2.10 -5.79 17.98
CA LYS A 40 3.56 -5.67 17.89
C LYS A 40 4.28 -7.01 18.07
N GLU A 41 3.53 -8.10 18.24
CA GLU A 41 4.14 -9.41 18.41
C GLU A 41 4.86 -9.86 17.14
N LEU A 42 6.02 -10.50 17.34
CA LEU A 42 6.78 -11.05 16.24
C LEU A 42 6.01 -12.22 15.61
N PRO A 43 5.66 -12.15 14.33
CA PRO A 43 4.97 -13.24 13.66
C PRO A 43 5.78 -14.53 13.67
N ALA A 44 5.12 -15.68 13.91
CA ALA A 44 5.77 -16.98 14.07
C ALA A 44 6.67 -17.38 12.88
N PHE A 45 6.34 -16.95 11.65
CA PHE A 45 7.14 -17.23 10.46
C PHE A 45 8.51 -16.53 10.46
N LEU A 46 8.78 -15.62 11.42
CA LEU A 46 10.07 -14.94 11.60
C LEU A 46 10.88 -15.49 12.79
N ASN A 47 10.39 -16.50 13.49
CA ASN A 47 11.07 -17.01 14.69
C ASN A 47 12.48 -17.57 14.38
N GLU A 48 12.62 -18.24 13.23
CA GLU A 48 13.89 -18.84 12.76
C GLU A 48 14.76 -17.89 11.92
N GLU A 49 14.30 -16.67 11.65
CA GLU A 49 15.05 -15.69 10.84
C GLU A 49 16.20 -15.09 11.66
N PRO A 50 17.37 -14.83 11.04
CA PRO A 50 18.47 -14.15 11.72
C PRO A 50 18.06 -12.71 12.09
N LYS A 51 18.24 -12.34 13.37
CA LYS A 51 17.81 -11.06 13.95
C LYS A 51 18.97 -10.10 14.16
N THR A 52 20.15 -10.63 14.49
CA THR A 52 21.38 -9.88 14.73
C THR A 52 22.35 -9.96 13.55
N VAL A 53 23.30 -9.02 13.50
CA VAL A 53 24.39 -9.06 12.50
C VAL A 53 25.26 -10.31 12.67
N ALA A 54 25.45 -10.79 13.90
CA ALA A 54 26.21 -12.01 14.18
C ALA A 54 25.47 -13.24 13.60
N GLU A 55 24.18 -13.43 13.95
CA GLU A 55 23.35 -14.50 13.41
C GLU A 55 23.28 -14.49 11.87
N LEU A 56 23.20 -13.30 11.27
CA LEU A 56 23.21 -13.15 9.81
C LEU A 56 24.53 -13.59 9.18
N LYS A 57 25.67 -13.32 9.84
CA LYS A 57 26.97 -13.82 9.36
C LYS A 57 27.05 -15.34 9.42
N GLU A 58 26.62 -15.95 10.53
CA GLU A 58 26.56 -17.40 10.70
C GLU A 58 25.63 -18.03 9.68
N PHE A 59 24.45 -17.47 9.48
CA PHE A 59 23.49 -17.89 8.46
C PHE A 59 24.07 -17.83 7.04
N ASN A 60 24.73 -16.74 6.67
CA ASN A 60 25.35 -16.61 5.37
C ASN A 60 26.54 -17.59 5.20
N GLN A 61 27.26 -17.88 6.26
CA GLN A 61 28.32 -18.86 6.25
C GLN A 61 27.77 -20.29 6.09
N SER A 62 26.68 -20.63 6.80
CA SER A 62 26.03 -21.93 6.66
C SER A 62 25.53 -22.16 5.22
N ILE A 63 24.97 -21.16 4.56
CA ILE A 63 24.59 -21.29 3.13
C ILE A 63 25.79 -21.54 2.21
N LYS A 64 26.93 -20.91 2.50
CA LYS A 64 28.14 -21.08 1.66
C LYS A 64 28.72 -22.48 1.70
N ILE A 65 28.69 -23.13 2.87
CA ILE A 65 29.26 -24.45 3.10
C ILE A 65 28.26 -25.60 2.93
N ALA A 66 26.95 -25.29 2.82
CA ALA A 66 25.90 -26.29 2.67
C ALA A 66 25.98 -27.01 1.32
N ASP A 67 25.64 -28.30 1.33
CA ASP A 67 25.40 -29.08 0.13
C ASP A 67 24.19 -28.53 -0.67
N PRO A 68 24.03 -28.91 -1.95
CA PRO A 68 22.99 -28.37 -2.81
C PRO A 68 21.57 -28.57 -2.29
N GLU A 69 21.24 -29.69 -1.62
CA GLU A 69 19.91 -29.98 -1.09
C GLU A 69 19.61 -29.11 0.14
N THR A 70 20.55 -29.06 1.08
CA THR A 70 20.46 -28.20 2.27
C THR A 70 20.34 -26.73 1.87
N LYS A 71 21.13 -26.26 0.93
CA LYS A 71 21.05 -24.89 0.39
C LYS A 71 19.68 -24.60 -0.21
N LYS A 72 19.13 -25.53 -1.01
CA LYS A 72 17.78 -25.39 -1.59
C LYS A 72 16.72 -25.32 -0.49
N SER A 73 16.82 -26.13 0.55
CA SER A 73 15.92 -26.13 1.70
C SER A 73 15.94 -24.78 2.42
N ILE A 74 17.12 -24.24 2.74
CA ILE A 74 17.28 -22.93 3.40
C ILE A 74 16.68 -21.81 2.55
N LEU A 75 16.98 -21.77 1.25
CA LEU A 75 16.44 -20.76 0.34
C LEU A 75 14.91 -20.87 0.21
N SER A 76 14.35 -22.08 0.23
CA SER A 76 12.90 -22.30 0.20
C SER A 76 12.23 -21.76 1.47
N LYS A 77 12.83 -21.93 2.65
CA LYS A 77 12.34 -21.34 3.91
C LYS A 77 12.34 -19.81 3.83
N GLN A 78 13.39 -19.19 3.28
CA GLN A 78 13.45 -17.72 3.09
C GLN A 78 12.34 -17.21 2.16
N VAL A 79 12.04 -17.95 1.09
CA VAL A 79 10.93 -17.63 0.18
C VAL A 79 9.59 -17.79 0.90
N PHE A 80 9.44 -18.86 1.68
CA PHE A 80 8.24 -19.10 2.48
C PHE A 80 7.96 -17.93 3.44
N SER A 81 8.95 -17.52 4.24
CA SER A 81 8.81 -16.39 5.18
C SER A 81 8.37 -15.10 4.46
N ARG A 82 8.91 -14.82 3.27
CA ARG A 82 8.49 -13.65 2.46
C ARG A 82 7.04 -13.74 2.00
N VAL A 83 6.56 -14.93 1.62
CA VAL A 83 5.15 -15.13 1.22
C VAL A 83 4.24 -14.99 2.44
N GLU A 84 4.61 -15.59 3.58
CA GLU A 84 3.86 -15.47 4.82
C GLU A 84 3.78 -14.01 5.32
N GLN A 85 4.83 -13.22 5.15
CA GLN A 85 4.81 -11.79 5.48
C GLN A 85 3.78 -11.01 4.64
N LYS A 86 3.66 -11.30 3.34
CA LYS A 86 2.62 -10.70 2.49
C LYS A 86 1.21 -11.12 2.93
N LYS A 87 1.01 -12.40 3.20
CA LYS A 87 -0.27 -12.94 3.68
C LYS A 87 -0.68 -12.31 5.00
N TRP A 88 0.25 -12.23 5.95
CA TRP A 88 0.07 -11.59 7.24
C TRP A 88 -0.41 -10.14 7.09
N TRP A 89 0.21 -9.38 6.19
CA TRP A 89 -0.20 -7.99 5.97
C TRP A 89 -1.57 -7.87 5.30
N ILE A 90 -1.86 -8.68 4.27
CA ILE A 90 -3.18 -8.68 3.62
C ILE A 90 -4.28 -9.07 4.63
N ASN A 91 -4.02 -10.07 5.49
CA ASN A 91 -4.94 -10.43 6.55
C ASN A 91 -5.21 -9.25 7.50
N LYS A 92 -4.18 -8.52 7.93
CA LYS A 92 -4.37 -7.30 8.73
C LYS A 92 -5.21 -6.24 8.01
N MET A 93 -4.99 -6.02 6.71
CA MET A 93 -5.79 -5.08 5.92
C MET A 93 -7.27 -5.45 5.87
N GLN A 94 -7.59 -6.75 5.81
CA GLN A 94 -8.96 -7.25 5.71
C GLN A 94 -9.67 -7.31 7.06
N THR A 95 -8.96 -7.60 8.16
CA THR A 95 -9.56 -7.91 9.46
C THR A 95 -9.59 -6.73 10.43
N THR A 96 -8.75 -5.71 10.22
CA THR A 96 -8.69 -4.58 11.15
C THR A 96 -9.97 -3.75 11.14
N GLU A 97 -10.38 -3.33 12.31
CA GLU A 97 -11.58 -2.49 12.50
C GLU A 97 -11.40 -1.07 11.95
N PHE A 98 -10.17 -0.52 12.04
CA PHE A 98 -9.79 0.81 11.57
C PHE A 98 -8.63 0.72 10.57
N PRO A 99 -8.91 0.50 9.27
CA PRO A 99 -7.90 0.17 8.26
C PRO A 99 -7.00 1.34 7.83
N LEU A 100 -7.26 2.56 8.28
CA LEU A 100 -6.49 3.74 7.87
C LEU A 100 -5.00 3.60 8.18
N ARG A 101 -4.63 2.95 9.30
CA ARG A 101 -3.23 2.68 9.63
C ARG A 101 -2.58 1.78 8.58
N GLU A 102 -3.24 0.70 8.17
CA GLU A 102 -2.73 -0.21 7.15
C GLU A 102 -2.62 0.48 5.78
N SER A 103 -3.58 1.35 5.44
CA SER A 103 -3.53 2.16 4.22
C SER A 103 -2.36 3.16 4.25
N MET A 104 -2.07 3.78 5.40
CA MET A 104 -0.89 4.65 5.57
C MET A 104 0.42 3.87 5.54
N VAL A 105 0.50 2.68 6.14
CA VAL A 105 1.68 1.82 6.04
C VAL A 105 1.95 1.44 4.58
N CYS A 106 0.89 1.12 3.82
CA CYS A 106 1.01 0.86 2.39
C CYS A 106 1.52 2.09 1.62
N PHE A 107 1.02 3.28 1.95
CA PHE A 107 1.52 4.55 1.42
C PHE A 107 3.00 4.78 1.77
N TRP A 108 3.42 4.57 3.01
CA TRP A 108 4.80 4.75 3.44
C TRP A 108 5.76 3.75 2.78
N HIS A 109 5.36 2.48 2.61
CA HIS A 109 6.13 1.50 1.83
C HIS A 109 6.28 1.90 0.35
N ASN A 110 5.30 2.62 -0.20
CA ASN A 110 5.38 3.16 -1.55
C ASN A 110 6.20 4.45 -1.64
N HIS A 111 6.29 5.21 -0.58
CA HIS A 111 7.07 6.44 -0.50
C HIS A 111 8.53 6.18 -0.15
N PHE A 112 8.79 5.44 0.91
CA PHE A 112 10.09 5.03 1.40
C PHE A 112 10.37 3.58 0.97
N VAL A 113 10.71 3.38 -0.29
CA VAL A 113 10.85 2.03 -0.83
C VAL A 113 12.04 1.30 -0.22
N SER A 114 11.77 0.08 0.26
CA SER A 114 12.80 -0.91 0.60
C SER A 114 12.24 -2.30 0.30
N THR A 115 12.88 -3.05 -0.61
CA THR A 115 12.31 -4.29 -1.13
C THR A 115 12.92 -5.54 -0.49
N SER A 116 12.08 -6.53 -0.21
CA SER A 116 12.52 -7.81 0.35
C SER A 116 13.46 -8.57 -0.58
N LEU A 117 13.32 -8.39 -1.90
CA LEU A 117 14.18 -9.01 -2.90
C LEU A 117 15.61 -8.44 -2.92
N LYS A 118 15.82 -7.18 -2.53
CA LYS A 118 17.16 -6.58 -2.48
C LYS A 118 17.78 -6.64 -1.08
N VAL A 119 16.96 -6.49 -0.05
CA VAL A 119 17.44 -6.57 1.35
C VAL A 119 17.86 -7.99 1.73
N HIS A 120 17.12 -9.01 1.28
CA HIS A 120 17.36 -10.43 1.54
C HIS A 120 17.32 -10.86 3.02
N VAL A 121 16.89 -10.01 3.94
CA VAL A 121 16.73 -10.28 5.37
C VAL A 121 15.30 -10.00 5.76
N ASN A 122 14.49 -11.05 5.92
CA ASN A 122 13.04 -10.91 6.15
C ASN A 122 12.74 -10.20 7.47
N TYR A 123 13.55 -10.46 8.50
CA TYR A 123 13.41 -9.77 9.80
C TYR A 123 13.64 -8.26 9.69
N TRP A 124 14.59 -7.78 8.90
CA TRP A 124 14.81 -6.34 8.69
C TRP A 124 13.67 -5.68 7.93
N ILE A 125 13.03 -6.39 7.00
CA ILE A 125 11.81 -5.89 6.32
C ILE A 125 10.67 -5.78 7.32
N TYR A 126 10.52 -6.74 8.25
CA TYR A 126 9.55 -6.64 9.33
C TYR A 126 9.83 -5.47 10.29
N GLN A 127 11.09 -5.31 10.75
CA GLN A 127 11.47 -4.16 11.57
C GLN A 127 11.15 -2.83 10.86
N TYR A 128 11.42 -2.78 9.57
CA TYR A 128 11.10 -1.64 8.73
C TYR A 128 9.60 -1.36 8.64
N ASP A 129 8.80 -2.40 8.42
CA ASP A 129 7.33 -2.30 8.47
C ASP A 129 6.84 -1.77 9.81
N MET A 130 7.44 -2.21 10.92
CA MET A 130 7.09 -1.73 12.25
C MET A 130 7.44 -0.25 12.45
N ILE A 131 8.58 0.24 11.95
CA ILE A 131 8.91 1.67 11.95
C ILE A 131 7.84 2.48 11.23
N LEU A 132 7.43 2.06 10.03
CA LEU A 132 6.39 2.73 9.25
C LEU A 132 5.02 2.68 9.94
N ARG A 133 4.69 1.59 10.61
CA ARG A 133 3.43 1.34 11.30
C ARG A 133 3.31 2.16 12.58
N GLU A 134 4.37 2.24 13.37
CA GLU A 134 4.42 3.03 14.60
C GLU A 134 4.30 4.53 14.29
N ASN A 135 4.92 4.98 13.22
CA ASN A 135 4.93 6.37 12.80
C ASN A 135 3.91 6.71 11.71
N ALA A 136 2.91 5.83 11.48
CA ALA A 136 1.96 6.00 10.37
C ALA A 136 1.26 7.37 10.37
N PHE A 137 1.02 7.94 11.56
CA PHE A 137 0.35 9.23 11.78
C PHE A 137 1.23 10.23 12.54
N GLY A 138 2.48 9.89 12.81
CA GLY A 138 3.41 10.70 13.59
C GLY A 138 4.00 11.89 12.84
N ASN A 139 5.13 12.36 13.33
CA ASN A 139 5.87 13.46 12.71
C ASN A 139 6.68 12.97 11.51
N PHE A 140 6.55 13.63 10.35
CA PHE A 140 7.24 13.20 9.12
C PHE A 140 8.76 13.33 9.20
N LYS A 141 9.27 14.33 9.91
CA LYS A 141 10.70 14.52 10.14
C LYS A 141 11.28 13.36 10.93
N GLU A 142 10.64 12.99 12.04
CA GLU A 142 11.07 11.88 12.89
C GLU A 142 10.98 10.53 12.19
N LEU A 143 9.90 10.30 11.41
CA LEU A 143 9.79 9.13 10.56
C LEU A 143 10.96 9.07 9.55
N THR A 144 11.31 10.18 8.92
CA THR A 144 12.42 10.24 7.96
C THR A 144 13.76 9.88 8.61
N LYS A 145 14.03 10.36 9.85
CA LYS A 145 15.22 9.98 10.62
C LYS A 145 15.28 8.48 10.91
N GLN A 146 14.16 7.90 11.33
CA GLN A 146 14.10 6.46 11.64
C GLN A 146 14.27 5.59 10.39
N VAL A 147 13.62 5.97 9.28
CA VAL A 147 13.77 5.30 7.99
C VAL A 147 15.20 5.33 7.50
N LEU A 148 15.85 6.49 7.53
CA LEU A 148 17.24 6.69 7.09
C LEU A 148 18.22 5.78 7.86
N LYS A 149 17.96 5.55 9.15
CA LYS A 149 18.78 4.70 10.03
C LYS A 149 18.28 3.26 10.16
N SER A 150 17.32 2.81 9.31
CA SER A 150 16.89 1.42 9.31
C SER A 150 17.87 0.53 8.54
N ASN A 151 18.08 -0.71 9.02
CA ASN A 151 18.90 -1.69 8.31
C ASN A 151 18.40 -1.97 6.89
N ALA A 152 17.07 -2.02 6.72
CA ALA A 152 16.45 -2.26 5.44
C ALA A 152 16.79 -1.16 4.42
N MET A 153 16.72 0.12 4.81
CA MET A 153 17.02 1.24 3.91
C MET A 153 18.51 1.31 3.56
N VAL A 154 19.39 1.20 4.58
CA VAL A 154 20.84 1.18 4.39
C VAL A 154 21.29 0.05 3.47
N LYS A 155 20.66 -1.14 3.62
CA LYS A 155 20.93 -2.28 2.74
C LYS A 155 20.35 -2.09 1.35
N TYR A 156 19.13 -1.56 1.25
CA TYR A 156 18.44 -1.36 -0.02
C TYR A 156 19.14 -0.36 -0.94
N LEU A 157 19.69 0.73 -0.38
CA LEU A 157 20.40 1.77 -1.14
C LEU A 157 21.92 1.64 -1.10
N ASP A 158 22.43 0.45 -0.74
CA ASP A 158 23.85 0.09 -0.78
C ASP A 158 24.76 1.03 0.03
N ASN A 159 24.20 1.68 1.08
CA ASN A 159 24.99 2.60 1.91
C ASN A 159 26.09 1.87 2.72
N GLY A 160 26.02 0.55 2.89
CA GLY A 160 27.10 -0.25 3.45
C GLY A 160 28.42 -0.16 2.68
N ASP A 161 28.36 0.22 1.39
CA ASP A 161 29.51 0.45 0.53
C ASP A 161 30.02 1.92 0.56
N ASN A 162 29.29 2.81 1.24
CA ASN A 162 29.60 4.22 1.37
C ASN A 162 30.60 4.45 2.54
N LYS A 163 31.85 4.77 2.21
CA LYS A 163 32.95 4.87 3.16
C LYS A 163 33.79 6.12 2.88
N LYS A 164 34.48 6.61 3.89
CA LYS A 164 35.52 7.63 3.71
C LYS A 164 36.48 7.24 2.59
N GLY A 165 36.65 8.10 1.60
CA GLY A 165 37.50 7.86 0.43
C GLY A 165 36.87 7.01 -0.69
N LYS A 166 35.68 6.42 -0.45
CA LYS A 166 34.89 5.69 -1.47
C LYS A 166 33.41 6.01 -1.26
N ILE A 167 32.98 7.15 -1.74
CA ILE A 167 31.62 7.68 -1.50
C ILE A 167 30.63 7.00 -2.45
N ASN A 168 29.50 6.55 -1.89
CA ASN A 168 28.30 6.11 -2.60
C ASN A 168 27.17 7.10 -2.36
N GLU A 169 26.66 7.70 -3.44
CA GLU A 169 25.67 8.78 -3.38
C GLU A 169 24.22 8.28 -3.32
N ASN A 170 23.95 6.99 -3.52
CA ASN A 170 22.59 6.48 -3.71
C ASN A 170 21.62 6.92 -2.61
N LEU A 171 21.96 6.64 -1.34
CA LEU A 171 21.07 6.97 -0.22
C LEU A 171 20.88 8.50 -0.08
N SER A 172 21.94 9.29 -0.27
CA SER A 172 21.86 10.75 -0.22
C SER A 172 20.99 11.32 -1.34
N ARG A 173 21.16 10.80 -2.56
CA ARG A 173 20.37 11.21 -3.73
C ARG A 173 18.89 10.92 -3.54
N GLU A 174 18.55 9.69 -3.16
CA GLU A 174 17.15 9.29 -2.97
C GLU A 174 16.48 10.01 -1.79
N LEU A 175 17.24 10.30 -0.74
CA LEU A 175 16.77 11.12 0.38
C LEU A 175 16.29 12.49 -0.09
N LEU A 176 17.00 13.13 -1.00
CA LEU A 176 16.63 14.45 -1.54
C LEU A 176 15.56 14.35 -2.63
N GLU A 177 15.77 13.48 -3.62
CA GLU A 177 14.94 13.42 -4.82
C GLU A 177 13.55 12.82 -4.59
N LEU A 178 13.48 11.68 -3.91
CA LEU A 178 12.26 10.90 -3.82
C LEU A 178 11.59 10.96 -2.45
N PHE A 179 12.38 11.16 -1.38
CA PHE A 179 11.85 11.02 -0.02
C PHE A 179 11.50 12.36 0.64
N THR A 180 12.12 13.48 0.21
CA THR A 180 11.96 14.75 0.93
C THR A 180 11.58 15.93 0.02
N ILE A 181 12.55 16.59 -0.60
CA ILE A 181 12.36 17.90 -1.24
C ILE A 181 11.99 17.85 -2.74
N GLY A 182 12.22 16.71 -3.40
CA GLY A 182 11.95 16.55 -4.82
C GLY A 182 13.05 17.05 -5.75
N ILE A 183 13.02 16.56 -6.98
CA ILE A 183 14.00 16.89 -8.04
C ILE A 183 14.04 18.40 -8.27
N GLY A 184 15.26 18.95 -8.43
CA GLY A 184 15.49 20.37 -8.75
C GLY A 184 15.56 21.32 -7.55
N ASN A 185 15.43 20.81 -6.32
CA ASN A 185 15.48 21.62 -5.10
C ASN A 185 16.80 21.47 -4.30
N TYR A 186 17.85 20.95 -4.92
CA TYR A 186 19.17 20.69 -4.35
C TYR A 186 20.25 20.83 -5.44
N THR A 187 21.50 20.85 -5.04
CA THR A 187 22.66 20.83 -5.93
C THR A 187 23.34 19.45 -5.92
N GLU A 188 24.14 19.14 -6.95
CA GLU A 188 24.97 17.91 -6.95
C GLU A 188 26.00 17.92 -5.79
N GLU A 189 26.42 19.11 -5.34
CA GLU A 189 27.30 19.23 -4.17
C GLU A 189 26.58 18.88 -2.87
N ASP A 190 25.29 19.20 -2.74
CA ASP A 190 24.48 18.75 -1.59
C ASP A 190 24.38 17.22 -1.56
N ILE A 191 24.18 16.57 -2.71
CA ILE A 191 24.16 15.09 -2.77
C ILE A 191 25.49 14.51 -2.31
N LYS A 192 26.63 15.03 -2.82
CA LYS A 192 27.97 14.56 -2.47
C LYS A 192 28.29 14.77 -1.00
N ASN A 193 27.96 15.93 -0.46
CA ASN A 193 28.19 16.24 0.94
C ASN A 193 27.26 15.48 1.87
N GLY A 194 26.00 15.26 1.48
CA GLY A 194 25.10 14.34 2.16
C GLY A 194 25.65 12.91 2.19
N ALA A 195 26.17 12.42 1.06
CA ALA A 195 26.79 11.10 0.97
C ALA A 195 28.04 10.97 1.89
N LYS A 196 28.90 12.00 1.96
CA LYS A 196 30.02 12.04 2.92
C LYS A 196 29.52 11.99 4.36
N ALA A 197 28.42 12.67 4.69
CA ALA A 197 27.82 12.64 6.02
C ALA A 197 27.25 11.25 6.38
N LEU A 198 26.80 10.50 5.39
CA LEU A 198 26.29 9.12 5.53
C LEU A 198 27.39 8.06 5.41
N ALA A 199 28.64 8.44 5.11
CA ALA A 199 29.76 7.49 5.01
C ALA A 199 29.97 6.78 6.35
N GLY A 200 30.12 5.45 6.29
CA GLY A 200 30.28 4.60 7.47
C GLY A 200 28.96 4.22 8.17
N LEU A 201 27.81 4.79 7.80
CA LEU A 201 26.52 4.35 8.31
C LEU A 201 26.18 2.98 7.69
N ASN A 202 26.17 1.92 8.52
CA ASN A 202 26.06 0.54 8.08
C ASN A 202 25.10 -0.23 9.00
N THR A 203 24.68 -1.42 8.59
CA THR A 203 23.76 -2.27 9.35
C THR A 203 24.27 -2.64 10.74
N GLY A 204 23.39 -2.66 11.73
CA GLY A 204 23.64 -3.05 13.12
C GLY A 204 22.49 -3.93 13.66
N ASP A 205 22.54 -4.32 14.94
CA ASP A 205 21.54 -5.24 15.51
C ASP A 205 20.15 -4.61 15.66
N ASN A 206 20.08 -3.35 16.12
CA ASN A 206 18.82 -2.64 16.35
C ASN A 206 18.55 -1.49 15.35
N GLY A 207 19.21 -1.50 14.20
CA GLY A 207 19.19 -0.46 13.19
C GLY A 207 20.62 -0.08 12.78
N ALA A 208 20.75 0.84 11.83
CA ALA A 208 22.05 1.21 11.29
C ALA A 208 22.89 1.98 12.31
N VAL A 209 24.19 1.72 12.27
CA VAL A 209 25.20 2.32 13.16
C VAL A 209 26.39 2.84 12.36
N TYR A 210 27.03 3.90 12.83
CA TYR A 210 28.26 4.40 12.22
C TYR A 210 29.46 3.53 12.61
N ARG A 211 30.30 3.15 11.63
CA ARG A 211 31.56 2.44 11.81
C ARG A 211 32.70 3.46 11.82
N LYS A 212 33.30 3.69 12.98
CA LYS A 212 34.34 4.73 13.24
C LYS A 212 35.46 4.82 12.19
N LEU A 213 35.92 3.68 11.67
CA LEU A 213 37.00 3.63 10.68
C LEU A 213 36.54 3.99 9.25
N GLU A 214 35.23 3.96 9.00
CA GLU A 214 34.63 4.20 7.69
C GLU A 214 33.95 5.59 7.59
N GLU A 215 33.81 6.30 8.72
CA GLU A 215 33.18 7.62 8.79
C GLU A 215 34.01 8.69 8.13
N ASP A 216 33.36 9.63 7.46
CA ASP A 216 33.94 10.90 7.06
C ASP A 216 33.63 11.98 8.13
N ASN A 217 34.64 12.37 8.90
CA ASN A 217 34.54 13.37 9.98
C ASN A 217 35.02 14.78 9.55
N SER A 218 35.21 15.02 8.24
CA SER A 218 35.48 16.37 7.72
C SER A 218 34.25 17.27 7.83
N ASN A 219 34.47 18.58 7.83
CA ASN A 219 33.35 19.52 7.65
C ASN A 219 32.80 19.43 6.24
N LYS A 220 31.47 19.49 6.14
CA LYS A 220 30.71 19.43 4.90
C LYS A 220 29.75 20.63 4.83
N THR A 221 29.65 21.25 3.66
CA THR A 221 28.64 22.29 3.42
C THR A 221 27.40 21.66 2.82
N TYR A 222 26.26 21.73 3.52
CA TYR A 222 25.00 21.14 3.14
C TYR A 222 23.89 22.20 3.22
N PHE A 223 23.25 22.52 2.11
CA PHE A 223 22.30 23.63 1.99
C PHE A 223 22.84 24.96 2.62
N GLY A 224 24.08 25.26 2.33
CA GLY A 224 24.75 26.49 2.82
C GLY A 224 25.22 26.47 4.28
N LYS A 225 24.96 25.38 5.03
CA LYS A 225 25.42 25.20 6.42
C LYS A 225 26.69 24.33 6.45
N THR A 226 27.70 24.75 7.15
CA THR A 226 28.98 24.02 7.27
C THR A 226 29.15 23.42 8.65
N GLY A 227 29.46 22.12 8.71
CA GLY A 227 29.65 21.36 9.94
C GLY A 227 30.05 19.92 9.71
N ASN A 228 30.34 19.19 10.78
CA ASN A 228 30.53 17.73 10.72
C ASN A 228 29.19 17.00 10.90
N TRP A 229 28.41 17.01 9.84
CA TRP A 229 27.03 16.49 9.82
C TRP A 229 26.97 14.95 9.78
N LYS A 230 25.94 14.39 10.43
CA LYS A 230 25.53 12.98 10.41
C LYS A 230 24.09 12.85 9.92
N ALA A 231 23.56 11.62 9.89
CA ALA A 231 22.24 11.32 9.33
C ALA A 231 21.10 12.21 9.88
N ASP A 232 21.02 12.39 11.19
CA ASP A 232 19.95 13.19 11.82
C ASP A 232 20.10 14.68 11.49
N ASP A 233 21.34 15.20 11.47
CA ASP A 233 21.61 16.59 11.11
C ASP A 233 21.20 16.88 9.66
N LEU A 234 21.46 15.94 8.73
CA LEU A 234 21.00 16.08 7.34
C LEU A 234 19.49 16.25 7.26
N VAL A 235 18.75 15.42 7.98
CA VAL A 235 17.28 15.51 8.00
C VAL A 235 16.84 16.84 8.61
N ASP A 236 17.46 17.29 9.70
CA ASP A 236 17.14 18.58 10.31
C ASP A 236 17.34 19.75 9.33
N ILE A 237 18.45 19.76 8.60
CA ILE A 237 18.75 20.80 7.59
C ILE A 237 17.80 20.72 6.39
N ILE A 238 17.45 19.52 5.92
CA ILE A 238 16.49 19.31 4.83
C ILE A 238 15.13 19.89 5.21
N PHE A 239 14.66 19.66 6.45
CA PHE A 239 13.33 20.09 6.89
C PHE A 239 13.18 21.62 7.05
N GLU A 240 14.27 22.38 6.99
CA GLU A 240 14.24 23.84 6.87
C GLU A 240 13.95 24.32 5.45
N GLN A 241 14.13 23.46 4.42
CA GLN A 241 13.94 23.84 3.01
C GLN A 241 12.47 24.12 2.69
N LYS A 242 12.22 25.17 1.88
CA LYS A 242 10.85 25.60 1.56
C LYS A 242 10.02 24.55 0.83
N SER A 243 10.64 23.72 0.00
CA SER A 243 9.98 22.72 -0.84
C SER A 243 9.48 21.48 -0.09
N ILE A 244 9.99 21.21 1.12
CA ILE A 244 9.73 19.95 1.86
C ILE A 244 8.25 19.56 2.00
N PRO A 245 7.28 20.45 2.29
CA PRO A 245 5.91 20.03 2.54
C PRO A 245 5.16 19.59 1.27
N TYR A 246 5.59 20.05 0.09
CA TYR A 246 4.77 19.93 -1.11
C TYR A 246 4.86 18.55 -1.76
N LEU A 247 6.04 17.91 -1.76
CA LEU A 247 6.21 16.57 -2.33
C LEU A 247 5.32 15.54 -1.62
N ILE A 248 5.39 15.48 -0.30
CA ILE A 248 4.63 14.52 0.49
C ILE A 248 3.13 14.81 0.46
N THR A 249 2.72 16.07 0.52
CA THR A 249 1.32 16.50 0.42
C THR A 249 0.72 16.07 -0.93
N ARG A 250 1.45 16.28 -2.03
CA ARG A 250 1.04 15.80 -3.37
C ARG A 250 0.86 14.29 -3.41
N LYS A 251 1.82 13.54 -2.82
CA LYS A 251 1.75 12.08 -2.77
C LYS A 251 0.58 11.58 -1.92
N ILE A 252 0.28 12.22 -0.79
CA ILE A 252 -0.89 11.90 0.06
C ILE A 252 -2.20 12.17 -0.68
N LEU A 253 -2.34 13.35 -1.30
CA LEU A 253 -3.52 13.66 -2.12
C LEU A 253 -3.69 12.65 -3.25
N ARG A 254 -2.59 12.27 -3.91
CA ARG A 254 -2.59 11.25 -4.97
C ARG A 254 -2.94 9.86 -4.45
N TRP A 255 -2.53 9.51 -3.26
CA TRP A 255 -2.82 8.20 -2.66
C TRP A 255 -4.28 8.04 -2.27
N PHE A 256 -4.90 9.09 -1.69
CA PHE A 256 -6.23 8.99 -1.09
C PHE A 256 -7.35 9.59 -1.93
N ILE A 257 -7.13 10.66 -2.70
CA ILE A 257 -8.21 11.48 -3.24
C ILE A 257 -8.18 11.58 -4.78
N TYR A 258 -7.05 11.95 -5.37
CA TYR A 258 -6.92 12.30 -6.79
C TYR A 258 -5.80 11.55 -7.46
N ASP A 259 -5.98 11.05 -8.69
CA ASP A 259 -4.82 10.58 -9.47
C ASP A 259 -3.92 11.73 -9.90
N ASN A 260 -4.50 12.91 -10.19
CA ASN A 260 -3.80 14.14 -10.52
C ASN A 260 -4.26 15.27 -9.59
N PRO A 261 -3.61 15.44 -8.41
CA PRO A 261 -3.98 16.49 -7.46
C PRO A 261 -3.80 17.88 -8.06
N PRO A 262 -4.80 18.79 -7.95
CA PRO A 262 -4.64 20.20 -8.32
C PRO A 262 -3.49 20.87 -7.56
N GLU A 263 -2.70 21.69 -8.25
CA GLU A 263 -1.49 22.30 -7.66
C GLU A 263 -1.82 23.28 -6.52
N ASP A 264 -2.90 24.03 -6.65
CA ASP A 264 -3.40 24.92 -5.61
C ASP A 264 -3.75 24.20 -4.31
N LEU A 265 -4.30 22.97 -4.40
CA LEU A 265 -4.54 22.14 -3.21
C LEU A 265 -3.23 21.62 -2.61
N VAL A 266 -2.24 21.27 -3.44
CA VAL A 266 -0.92 20.86 -2.95
C VAL A 266 -0.26 21.98 -2.17
N VAL A 267 -0.30 23.22 -2.68
CA VAL A 267 0.25 24.39 -2.00
C VAL A 267 -0.53 24.66 -0.71
N TYR A 268 -1.87 24.72 -0.79
CA TYR A 268 -2.74 25.01 0.35
C TYR A 268 -2.52 24.02 1.54
N TYR A 269 -2.54 22.73 1.27
CA TYR A 269 -2.32 21.72 2.31
C TYR A 269 -0.84 21.62 2.71
N GLY A 270 0.09 21.88 1.80
CA GLY A 270 1.51 21.89 2.08
C GLY A 270 1.90 23.02 3.03
N ASP A 271 1.38 24.23 2.83
CA ASP A 271 1.59 25.37 3.73
C ASP A 271 1.02 25.08 5.13
N TYR A 272 -0.14 24.43 5.20
CA TYR A 272 -0.69 23.97 6.47
C TYR A 272 0.21 22.92 7.13
N PHE A 273 0.74 21.97 6.35
CA PHE A 273 1.62 20.91 6.86
C PHE A 273 2.88 21.48 7.51
N ARG A 274 3.49 22.51 6.90
CA ARG A 274 4.58 23.24 7.52
C ARG A 274 4.16 23.93 8.81
N LYS A 275 2.98 24.57 8.82
CA LYS A 275 2.46 25.29 9.99
C LYS A 275 2.24 24.39 11.21
N VAL A 276 1.94 23.12 10.99
CA VAL A 276 1.74 22.12 12.06
C VAL A 276 3.01 21.28 12.30
N ASP A 277 4.18 21.80 11.96
CA ASP A 277 5.49 21.17 12.17
C ASP A 277 5.57 19.73 11.66
N PHE A 278 5.02 19.50 10.47
CA PHE A 278 5.04 18.21 9.78
C PHE A 278 4.33 17.06 10.51
N GLU A 279 3.32 17.37 11.32
CA GLU A 279 2.46 16.38 11.96
C GLU A 279 1.48 15.76 10.95
N ILE A 280 1.66 14.47 10.65
CA ILE A 280 0.88 13.72 9.64
C ILE A 280 -0.59 13.64 10.04
N GLU A 281 -0.90 13.32 11.30
CA GLU A 281 -2.28 13.26 11.78
C GLU A 281 -3.03 14.56 11.50
N SER A 282 -2.39 15.70 11.78
CA SER A 282 -2.96 17.04 11.55
C SER A 282 -3.24 17.28 10.06
N LEU A 283 -2.28 16.94 9.19
CA LEU A 283 -2.42 17.07 7.74
C LEU A 283 -3.56 16.20 7.21
N LEU A 284 -3.59 14.92 7.57
CA LEU A 284 -4.62 13.97 7.13
C LEU A 284 -6.01 14.41 7.60
N THR A 285 -6.14 14.84 8.85
CA THR A 285 -7.41 15.33 9.40
C THR A 285 -7.92 16.53 8.61
N LYS A 286 -7.05 17.48 8.27
CA LYS A 286 -7.42 18.65 7.46
C LYS A 286 -7.83 18.22 6.05
N ILE A 287 -7.01 17.48 5.35
CA ILE A 287 -7.32 16.99 3.98
C ILE A 287 -8.65 16.24 3.98
N PHE A 288 -8.80 15.21 4.81
CA PHE A 288 -9.96 14.35 4.74
C PHE A 288 -11.26 15.07 5.15
N THR A 289 -11.21 15.96 6.15
CA THR A 289 -12.42 16.69 6.57
C THR A 289 -12.86 17.75 5.56
N GLU A 290 -11.95 18.35 4.83
CA GLU A 290 -12.29 19.34 3.80
C GLU A 290 -12.70 18.67 2.49
N GLU A 291 -11.97 17.64 2.04
CA GLU A 291 -12.30 16.90 0.83
C GLU A 291 -13.60 16.07 0.98
N TYR A 292 -13.94 15.64 2.20
CA TYR A 292 -15.22 14.98 2.47
C TYR A 292 -16.45 15.86 2.12
N LYS A 293 -16.31 17.16 2.18
CA LYS A 293 -17.40 18.10 1.86
C LYS A 293 -17.62 18.24 0.35
N LYS A 294 -16.61 17.93 -0.46
CA LYS A 294 -16.64 18.06 -1.92
C LYS A 294 -17.24 16.82 -2.57
N ASP A 295 -17.60 16.93 -3.83
CA ASP A 295 -17.91 15.78 -4.69
C ASP A 295 -16.64 15.42 -5.48
N THR A 296 -15.94 14.40 -4.98
CA THR A 296 -14.67 13.92 -5.53
C THR A 296 -14.77 12.47 -6.00
N ALA A 297 -15.98 11.92 -6.11
CA ALA A 297 -16.18 10.56 -6.60
C ALA A 297 -15.74 10.44 -8.07
N GLY A 298 -15.02 9.37 -8.41
CA GLY A 298 -14.53 9.15 -9.77
C GLY A 298 -13.20 9.85 -10.11
N THR A 299 -12.58 10.55 -9.14
CA THR A 299 -11.30 11.26 -9.38
C THR A 299 -10.06 10.38 -9.25
N LYS A 300 -10.24 9.13 -8.84
CA LYS A 300 -9.14 8.21 -8.56
C LYS A 300 -9.44 6.79 -9.02
N ILE A 301 -8.47 6.16 -9.70
CA ILE A 301 -8.52 4.74 -10.02
C ILE A 301 -8.27 3.92 -8.75
N LYS A 302 -9.12 2.91 -8.50
CA LYS A 302 -8.90 1.95 -7.42
C LYS A 302 -7.55 1.27 -7.58
N ASN A 303 -6.72 1.31 -6.54
CA ASN A 303 -5.54 0.49 -6.52
C ASN A 303 -5.91 -1.01 -6.45
N PRO A 304 -5.00 -1.92 -6.83
CA PRO A 304 -5.29 -3.35 -6.86
C PRO A 304 -5.77 -3.95 -5.54
N LEU A 305 -5.28 -3.45 -4.39
CA LEU A 305 -5.72 -3.90 -3.06
C LEU A 305 -7.18 -3.54 -2.80
N VAL A 306 -7.56 -2.29 -3.03
CA VAL A 306 -8.95 -1.85 -2.86
C VAL A 306 -9.87 -2.64 -3.80
N TYR A 307 -9.46 -2.88 -5.05
CA TYR A 307 -10.25 -3.65 -5.99
C TYR A 307 -10.53 -5.07 -5.50
N ILE A 308 -9.47 -5.82 -5.13
CA ILE A 308 -9.64 -7.24 -4.78
C ILE A 308 -10.27 -7.43 -3.40
N LEU A 309 -9.90 -6.62 -2.41
CA LEU A 309 -10.47 -6.75 -1.07
C LEU A 309 -11.92 -6.29 -1.01
N GLN A 310 -12.31 -5.31 -1.84
CA GLN A 310 -13.73 -4.97 -1.98
C GLN A 310 -14.53 -6.14 -2.58
N LEU A 311 -14.02 -6.83 -3.61
CA LEU A 311 -14.68 -8.02 -4.18
C LEU A 311 -14.86 -9.13 -3.14
N VAL A 312 -13.79 -9.44 -2.41
CA VAL A 312 -13.79 -10.47 -1.36
C VAL A 312 -14.83 -10.18 -0.29
N ASP A 313 -14.88 -8.92 0.16
CA ASP A 313 -15.80 -8.51 1.22
C ASP A 313 -17.25 -8.45 0.75
N GLU A 314 -17.52 -7.90 -0.43
CA GLU A 314 -18.88 -7.82 -1.00
C GLU A 314 -19.48 -9.21 -1.28
N LEU A 315 -18.65 -10.18 -1.68
CA LEU A 315 -19.04 -11.57 -1.94
C LEU A 315 -19.00 -12.45 -0.67
N GLN A 316 -18.68 -11.88 0.48
CA GLN A 316 -18.60 -12.57 1.79
C GLN A 316 -17.75 -13.85 1.75
N ILE A 317 -16.61 -13.82 1.06
CA ILE A 317 -15.76 -15.00 0.90
C ILE A 317 -15.06 -15.28 2.25
N ALA A 318 -15.43 -16.39 2.89
CA ALA A 318 -14.95 -16.77 4.22
C ALA A 318 -13.48 -17.25 4.21
N ASN A 319 -13.13 -18.12 3.26
CA ASN A 319 -11.81 -18.73 3.17
C ASN A 319 -11.02 -18.10 2.02
N VAL A 320 -10.35 -16.98 2.35
CA VAL A 320 -9.58 -16.21 1.36
C VAL A 320 -8.22 -16.86 1.15
N ASP A 321 -7.92 -17.23 -0.09
CA ASP A 321 -6.56 -17.64 -0.47
C ASP A 321 -5.66 -16.41 -0.65
N TYR A 322 -4.95 -16.04 0.41
CA TYR A 322 -4.03 -14.88 0.38
C TYR A 322 -2.85 -15.07 -0.57
N ILE A 323 -2.43 -16.30 -0.91
CA ILE A 323 -1.39 -16.56 -1.91
C ILE A 323 -1.89 -16.06 -3.28
N MET A 324 -3.11 -16.42 -3.64
CA MET A 324 -3.72 -15.98 -4.89
C MET A 324 -3.92 -14.47 -4.94
N ILE A 325 -4.27 -13.83 -3.81
CA ILE A 325 -4.31 -12.38 -3.73
C ILE A 325 -2.92 -11.78 -3.99
N THR A 326 -1.84 -12.33 -3.37
CA THR A 326 -0.49 -11.81 -3.64
C THR A 326 -0.09 -11.94 -5.11
N ASP A 327 -0.43 -13.05 -5.76
CA ASP A 327 -0.17 -13.26 -7.18
C ASP A 327 -0.97 -12.29 -8.07
N PHE A 328 -2.25 -12.05 -7.73
CA PHE A 328 -3.07 -11.04 -8.40
C PHE A 328 -2.44 -9.64 -8.27
N LEU A 329 -2.11 -9.21 -7.06
CA LEU A 329 -1.50 -7.89 -6.81
C LEU A 329 -0.21 -7.71 -7.61
N LYS A 330 0.64 -8.73 -7.65
CA LYS A 330 1.87 -8.71 -8.44
C LYS A 330 1.60 -8.52 -9.93
N GLN A 331 0.60 -9.20 -10.49
CA GLN A 331 0.24 -9.06 -11.90
C GLN A 331 -0.40 -7.70 -12.23
N GLN A 332 -1.07 -7.10 -11.24
CA GLN A 332 -1.61 -5.74 -11.33
C GLN A 332 -0.54 -4.65 -11.12
N GLY A 333 0.74 -5.02 -10.95
CA GLY A 333 1.83 -4.07 -10.75
C GLY A 333 1.94 -3.50 -9.33
N MET A 334 1.31 -4.16 -8.33
CA MET A 334 1.35 -3.79 -6.91
C MET A 334 1.86 -4.96 -6.06
N ASP A 335 3.11 -5.40 -6.31
CA ASP A 335 3.73 -6.46 -5.49
C ASP A 335 4.14 -5.90 -4.12
N LEU A 336 3.51 -6.38 -3.04
CA LEU A 336 3.79 -5.94 -1.68
C LEU A 336 5.24 -6.27 -1.28
N TYR A 337 5.91 -5.33 -0.62
CA TYR A 337 7.34 -5.39 -0.26
C TYR A 337 8.31 -5.53 -1.45
N ASN A 338 7.83 -5.42 -2.70
CA ASN A 338 8.65 -5.57 -3.90
C ASN A 338 8.24 -4.58 -4.99
N GLN A 339 8.40 -3.31 -4.74
CA GLN A 339 8.23 -2.24 -5.73
C GLN A 339 9.25 -2.43 -6.85
N LYS A 340 8.87 -2.07 -8.09
CA LYS A 340 9.73 -2.23 -9.27
C LYS A 340 10.99 -1.37 -9.24
N SER A 341 10.92 -0.24 -8.56
CA SER A 341 12.02 0.73 -8.42
C SER A 341 11.88 1.51 -7.12
N VAL A 342 12.90 2.31 -6.78
CA VAL A 342 12.88 3.22 -5.64
C VAL A 342 11.79 4.28 -5.71
N LYS A 343 11.20 4.53 -6.90
CA LYS A 343 10.07 5.44 -7.10
C LYS A 343 8.73 4.90 -6.57
N GLY A 344 8.66 3.62 -6.24
CA GLY A 344 7.45 2.95 -5.79
C GLY A 344 6.63 2.32 -6.91
N TRP A 345 5.34 2.06 -6.63
CA TRP A 345 4.38 1.61 -7.64
C TRP A 345 3.95 2.80 -8.50
N ASP A 346 3.84 2.60 -9.79
CA ASP A 346 3.52 3.67 -10.75
C ASP A 346 2.14 4.30 -10.49
N GLY A 347 1.12 3.48 -10.24
CA GLY A 347 -0.24 3.94 -9.92
C GLY A 347 -0.99 4.61 -11.09
N GLY A 348 -2.13 5.23 -10.77
CA GLY A 348 -2.94 5.97 -11.74
C GLY A 348 -3.33 5.11 -12.95
N ASN A 349 -3.24 5.65 -14.15
CA ASN A 349 -3.65 4.97 -15.39
C ASN A 349 -2.97 3.61 -15.62
N LEU A 350 -1.79 3.37 -15.04
CA LEU A 350 -1.11 2.07 -15.16
C LEU A 350 -1.82 0.96 -14.38
N TRP A 351 -2.73 1.28 -13.47
CA TRP A 351 -3.63 0.32 -12.83
C TRP A 351 -4.94 0.09 -13.58
N LEU A 352 -5.12 0.68 -14.77
CA LEU A 352 -6.32 0.49 -15.59
C LEU A 352 -5.99 0.39 -17.10
N THR A 353 -4.85 -0.23 -17.42
CA THR A 353 -4.55 -0.59 -18.82
C THR A 353 -5.56 -1.63 -19.33
N PRO A 354 -5.77 -1.77 -20.65
CA PRO A 354 -6.69 -2.77 -21.21
C PRO A 354 -6.43 -4.19 -20.67
N GLN A 355 -5.16 -4.58 -20.53
CA GLN A 355 -4.78 -5.88 -19.97
C GLN A 355 -5.20 -6.03 -18.51
N ILE A 356 -4.97 -5.01 -17.70
CA ILE A 356 -5.33 -5.01 -16.26
C ILE A 356 -6.85 -5.02 -16.11
N TYR A 357 -7.57 -4.25 -16.91
CA TYR A 357 -9.02 -4.22 -16.92
C TYR A 357 -9.61 -5.60 -17.27
N LEU A 358 -9.07 -6.27 -18.29
CA LEU A 358 -9.48 -7.63 -18.63
C LEU A 358 -9.21 -8.63 -17.49
N GLN A 359 -8.03 -8.54 -16.87
CA GLN A 359 -7.72 -9.38 -15.69
C GLN A 359 -8.70 -9.15 -14.53
N ARG A 360 -9.04 -7.89 -14.23
CA ARG A 360 -10.04 -7.55 -13.22
C ARG A 360 -11.39 -8.17 -13.53
N ASN A 361 -11.85 -8.09 -14.77
CA ASN A 361 -13.10 -8.69 -15.21
C ASN A 361 -13.09 -10.23 -15.08
N ASN A 362 -11.98 -10.88 -15.42
CA ASN A 362 -11.83 -12.33 -15.28
C ASN A 362 -11.86 -12.76 -13.80
N ILE A 363 -11.19 -12.03 -12.93
CA ILE A 363 -11.20 -12.27 -11.47
C ILE A 363 -12.63 -12.11 -10.92
N SER A 364 -13.32 -11.02 -11.29
CA SER A 364 -14.71 -10.81 -10.87
C SER A 364 -15.61 -11.96 -11.33
N ASN A 365 -15.48 -12.41 -12.58
CA ASN A 365 -16.21 -13.57 -13.07
C ASN A 365 -15.97 -14.83 -12.25
N SER A 366 -14.70 -15.14 -11.97
CA SER A 366 -14.33 -16.33 -11.19
C SER A 366 -14.89 -16.28 -9.78
N LEU A 367 -14.70 -15.16 -9.07
CA LEU A 367 -15.20 -15.02 -7.70
C LEU A 367 -16.73 -15.05 -7.64
N CYS A 368 -17.44 -14.36 -8.56
CA CYS A 368 -18.89 -14.36 -8.62
C CYS A 368 -19.46 -15.75 -8.99
N SER A 369 -18.68 -16.61 -9.64
CA SER A 369 -19.06 -18.00 -9.95
C SER A 369 -18.72 -18.98 -8.81
N GLY A 370 -18.24 -18.49 -7.66
CA GLY A 370 -17.83 -19.31 -6.53
C GLY A 370 -16.56 -20.14 -6.82
N MET A 371 -15.77 -19.74 -7.80
CA MET A 371 -14.53 -20.44 -8.14
C MET A 371 -13.34 -19.77 -7.45
N SER A 372 -12.49 -20.58 -6.81
CA SER A 372 -11.25 -20.09 -6.19
C SER A 372 -10.33 -19.46 -7.24
N LEU A 373 -9.57 -18.46 -6.83
CA LEU A 373 -8.52 -17.86 -7.65
C LEU A 373 -7.41 -18.89 -7.87
N THR A 374 -7.08 -19.17 -9.12
CA THR A 374 -5.96 -20.06 -9.48
C THR A 374 -4.99 -19.30 -10.38
N LYS A 375 -3.78 -19.84 -10.54
CA LYS A 375 -2.81 -19.28 -11.51
C LYS A 375 -3.37 -19.24 -12.94
N LYS A 376 -4.35 -20.07 -13.27
CA LYS A 376 -5.02 -20.08 -14.58
C LYS A 376 -6.06 -18.97 -14.69
N THR A 377 -6.80 -18.66 -13.62
CA THR A 377 -7.82 -17.60 -13.62
C THR A 377 -7.20 -16.21 -13.62
N ILE A 378 -5.97 -16.07 -13.09
CA ILE A 378 -5.24 -14.81 -13.05
C ILE A 378 -4.53 -14.51 -14.38
N LYS A 379 -4.10 -15.54 -15.15
CA LYS A 379 -3.52 -15.36 -16.49
C LYS A 379 -4.64 -15.20 -17.53
N PRO A 380 -4.41 -14.41 -18.61
CA PRO A 380 -5.40 -14.34 -19.70
C PRO A 380 -5.62 -15.75 -20.27
N ILE A 381 -6.88 -16.19 -20.25
CA ILE A 381 -7.30 -17.46 -20.86
C ILE A 381 -7.13 -17.32 -22.35
N LYS A 382 -6.34 -18.19 -22.99
CA LYS A 382 -6.34 -18.31 -24.44
C LYS A 382 -7.69 -18.92 -24.85
N GLU A 383 -8.34 -18.35 -25.87
CA GLU A 383 -9.55 -18.90 -26.46
C GLU A 383 -9.36 -20.40 -26.73
N GLY A 384 -10.18 -21.24 -26.13
CA GLY A 384 -10.15 -22.70 -26.29
C GLY A 384 -9.77 -23.52 -25.05
N ASP A 385 -9.18 -22.93 -24.01
CA ASP A 385 -8.85 -23.61 -22.75
C ASP A 385 -10.02 -23.48 -21.75
N MET A 386 -11.04 -24.31 -21.89
CA MET A 386 -12.01 -24.52 -20.80
C MET A 386 -11.35 -25.33 -19.69
N PRO A 387 -11.23 -24.79 -18.47
CA PRO A 387 -10.59 -25.51 -17.39
C PRO A 387 -11.44 -26.73 -16.98
N LYS A 388 -10.82 -27.91 -16.98
CA LYS A 388 -11.40 -29.11 -16.37
C LYS A 388 -11.43 -28.94 -14.84
N SER A 389 -12.47 -29.36 -14.25
CA SER A 389 -13.14 -29.26 -12.97
C SER A 389 -12.37 -29.57 -11.65
N ASP A 390 -11.18 -29.09 -11.41
CA ASP A 390 -10.50 -29.25 -10.11
C ASP A 390 -10.46 -27.93 -9.30
N TYR A 391 -11.54 -27.14 -9.36
CA TYR A 391 -11.65 -25.91 -8.58
C TYR A 391 -12.43 -26.18 -7.28
N GLU A 392 -11.83 -25.82 -6.15
CA GLU A 392 -12.60 -25.71 -4.91
C GLU A 392 -13.66 -24.62 -5.12
N LYS A 393 -14.93 -25.02 -5.00
CA LYS A 393 -16.06 -24.10 -5.04
C LYS A 393 -16.33 -23.60 -3.64
N PHE A 394 -16.58 -22.31 -3.52
CA PHE A 394 -17.05 -21.70 -2.28
C PHE A 394 -18.43 -21.05 -2.46
N GLU A 395 -19.12 -20.89 -1.35
CA GLU A 395 -20.42 -20.20 -1.35
C GLU A 395 -20.19 -18.70 -1.49
N VAL A 396 -20.99 -18.08 -2.35
CA VAL A 396 -20.98 -16.63 -2.60
C VAL A 396 -22.28 -16.04 -2.11
N LYS A 397 -22.19 -15.02 -1.25
CA LYS A 397 -23.33 -14.26 -0.72
C LYS A 397 -23.11 -12.77 -0.90
N ILE A 398 -24.18 -12.06 -1.20
CA ILE A 398 -24.19 -10.60 -1.25
C ILE A 398 -25.28 -10.10 -0.32
N ASP A 399 -24.99 -9.07 0.46
CA ASP A 399 -26.01 -8.41 1.26
C ASP A 399 -26.90 -7.53 0.37
N PHE A 400 -28.21 -7.77 0.46
CA PHE A 400 -29.24 -6.96 -0.17
C PHE A 400 -30.54 -7.02 0.63
N SER A 401 -31.36 -5.98 0.52
CA SER A 401 -32.66 -5.92 1.19
C SER A 401 -33.66 -6.89 0.59
N THR A 402 -34.23 -7.76 1.42
CA THR A 402 -35.32 -8.67 1.00
C THR A 402 -36.72 -8.01 1.04
N ASN A 403 -36.80 -6.74 1.50
CA ASN A 403 -38.05 -6.00 1.62
C ASN A 403 -38.25 -4.96 0.50
N GLY A 404 -37.72 -5.22 -0.69
CA GLY A 404 -37.82 -4.31 -1.82
C GLY A 404 -38.20 -5.05 -3.10
N ASN A 405 -38.19 -4.30 -4.19
CA ASN A 405 -38.29 -4.83 -5.53
C ASN A 405 -36.94 -4.72 -6.26
N ASN A 406 -36.88 -5.17 -7.52
CA ASN A 406 -35.66 -5.10 -8.33
C ASN A 406 -35.06 -3.68 -8.40
N LYS A 407 -35.87 -2.61 -8.51
CA LYS A 407 -35.38 -1.21 -8.52
C LYS A 407 -34.73 -0.82 -7.21
N THR A 408 -35.30 -1.25 -6.08
CA THR A 408 -34.74 -1.01 -4.76
C THR A 408 -33.34 -1.65 -4.63
N ILE A 409 -33.18 -2.90 -5.06
CA ILE A 409 -31.90 -3.64 -5.01
C ILE A 409 -30.88 -3.01 -5.95
N ILE A 410 -31.26 -2.65 -7.17
CA ILE A 410 -30.36 -1.94 -8.10
C ILE A 410 -29.89 -0.63 -7.46
N THR A 411 -30.78 0.15 -6.87
CA THR A 411 -30.45 1.40 -6.20
C THR A 411 -29.52 1.19 -5.00
N GLU A 412 -29.75 0.16 -4.21
CA GLU A 412 -28.92 -0.21 -3.07
C GLU A 412 -27.50 -0.57 -3.51
N LEU A 413 -27.34 -1.47 -4.49
CA LEU A 413 -26.04 -1.88 -5.00
C LEU A 413 -25.31 -0.71 -5.68
N THR A 414 -25.98 0.06 -6.52
CA THR A 414 -25.33 1.21 -7.21
C THR A 414 -24.89 2.29 -6.22
N ASN A 415 -25.69 2.59 -5.20
CA ASN A 415 -25.31 3.51 -4.12
C ASN A 415 -24.11 3.03 -3.30
N ARG A 416 -23.88 1.72 -3.23
CA ARG A 416 -22.75 1.10 -2.54
C ARG A 416 -21.49 1.03 -3.40
N LEU A 417 -21.63 0.77 -4.71
CA LEU A 417 -20.55 0.29 -5.58
C LEU A 417 -20.03 1.30 -6.60
N ILE A 418 -20.89 2.16 -7.17
CA ILE A 418 -20.55 3.06 -8.27
C ILE A 418 -21.04 4.48 -8.02
N PHE A 419 -20.33 5.46 -8.53
CA PHE A 419 -20.64 6.89 -8.28
C PHE A 419 -21.61 7.50 -9.30
N LYS A 420 -21.79 6.88 -10.47
CA LYS A 420 -22.66 7.37 -11.54
C LYS A 420 -23.40 6.21 -12.20
N VAL A 421 -24.68 6.43 -12.51
CA VAL A 421 -25.53 5.54 -13.30
C VAL A 421 -26.13 6.36 -14.43
N ASN A 422 -26.15 5.85 -15.65
CA ASN A 422 -26.87 6.42 -16.78
C ASN A 422 -28.04 5.55 -17.18
N ASP A 423 -28.91 6.03 -18.10
CA ASP A 423 -30.13 5.33 -18.51
C ASP A 423 -29.88 3.98 -19.16
N SER A 424 -28.78 3.82 -19.91
CA SER A 424 -28.42 2.52 -20.49
C SER A 424 -28.05 1.51 -19.43
N MET A 425 -27.16 1.89 -18.48
CA MET A 425 -26.80 1.04 -17.34
C MET A 425 -28.02 0.64 -16.50
N GLN A 426 -28.95 1.59 -16.28
CA GLN A 426 -30.17 1.31 -15.55
C GLN A 426 -31.01 0.24 -16.23
N LYS A 427 -31.22 0.36 -17.56
CA LYS A 427 -31.95 -0.62 -18.36
C LYS A 427 -31.27 -1.99 -18.37
N ASP A 428 -29.96 -2.03 -18.50
CA ASP A 428 -29.21 -3.29 -18.47
C ASP A 428 -29.35 -3.99 -17.11
N MET A 429 -29.22 -3.24 -16.01
CA MET A 429 -29.39 -3.77 -14.66
C MET A 429 -30.82 -4.26 -14.40
N GLU A 430 -31.86 -3.54 -14.88
CA GLU A 430 -33.26 -3.96 -14.81
C GLU A 430 -33.50 -5.25 -15.61
N SER A 431 -32.83 -5.42 -16.75
CA SER A 431 -32.94 -6.65 -17.56
C SER A 431 -32.29 -7.87 -16.88
N LEU A 432 -31.25 -7.65 -16.06
CA LEU A 432 -30.59 -8.72 -15.29
C LEU A 432 -31.45 -9.20 -14.12
N LEU A 433 -32.18 -8.31 -13.47
CA LEU A 433 -33.20 -8.61 -12.48
C LEU A 433 -34.55 -8.58 -13.18
N LYS A 434 -34.97 -9.74 -13.77
CA LYS A 434 -36.21 -9.88 -14.53
C LYS A 434 -37.42 -9.36 -13.76
N TYR A 435 -38.50 -9.07 -14.52
CA TYR A 435 -39.74 -8.47 -14.01
C TYR A 435 -40.38 -9.27 -12.87
N ASP A 436 -40.20 -10.62 -12.86
CA ASP A 436 -40.71 -11.58 -11.87
C ASP A 436 -39.72 -11.89 -10.74
N PHE A 437 -38.64 -11.12 -10.61
CA PHE A 437 -37.66 -11.32 -9.54
C PHE A 437 -38.25 -11.00 -8.16
N ASP A 438 -38.27 -12.01 -7.28
CA ASP A 438 -38.62 -11.85 -5.86
C ASP A 438 -37.36 -12.00 -5.00
N PRO A 439 -36.98 -10.94 -4.23
CA PRO A 439 -35.79 -10.95 -3.35
C PRO A 439 -35.92 -11.97 -2.19
N LYS A 440 -37.09 -12.47 -1.88
CA LYS A 440 -37.33 -13.48 -0.82
C LYS A 440 -37.12 -14.90 -1.27
N GLU A 441 -37.07 -15.14 -2.58
CA GLU A 441 -36.89 -16.48 -3.13
C GLU A 441 -35.48 -17.04 -2.85
N GLN A 442 -35.43 -18.37 -2.67
CA GLN A 442 -34.18 -19.06 -2.35
C GLN A 442 -33.06 -18.80 -3.35
N HIS A 443 -33.38 -18.54 -4.62
CA HIS A 443 -32.42 -18.29 -5.69
C HIS A 443 -32.15 -16.82 -5.97
N ALA A 444 -32.71 -15.89 -5.19
CA ALA A 444 -32.52 -14.44 -5.35
C ALA A 444 -31.04 -14.03 -5.32
N ASN A 445 -30.25 -14.66 -4.43
CA ASN A 445 -28.82 -14.39 -4.33
C ASN A 445 -28.08 -14.58 -5.67
N PHE A 446 -28.41 -15.62 -6.46
CA PHE A 446 -27.77 -15.83 -7.76
C PHE A 446 -28.07 -14.73 -8.77
N ALA A 447 -29.28 -14.17 -8.75
CA ALA A 447 -29.65 -13.05 -9.60
C ALA A 447 -28.91 -11.77 -9.19
N VAL A 448 -28.82 -11.51 -7.88
CA VAL A 448 -28.09 -10.36 -7.34
C VAL A 448 -26.58 -10.48 -7.57
N VAL A 449 -25.99 -11.68 -7.47
CA VAL A 449 -24.58 -11.93 -7.83
C VAL A 449 -24.31 -11.65 -9.32
N ARG A 450 -25.24 -12.01 -10.23
CA ARG A 450 -25.10 -11.62 -11.65
C ARG A 450 -25.15 -10.11 -11.86
N LEU A 451 -26.05 -9.41 -11.16
CA LEU A 451 -26.10 -7.95 -11.17
C LEU A 451 -24.79 -7.35 -10.64
N PHE A 452 -24.28 -7.84 -9.52
CA PHE A 452 -23.00 -7.42 -8.96
C PHE A 452 -21.85 -7.64 -9.95
N ASN A 453 -21.77 -8.82 -10.58
CA ASN A 453 -20.76 -9.12 -11.59
C ASN A 453 -20.84 -8.17 -12.81
N TYR A 454 -22.03 -7.77 -13.24
CA TYR A 454 -22.21 -6.75 -14.26
C TYR A 454 -21.64 -5.41 -13.79
N ILE A 455 -22.01 -4.96 -12.58
CA ILE A 455 -21.55 -3.68 -12.02
C ILE A 455 -20.02 -3.64 -11.88
N THR A 456 -19.39 -4.73 -11.46
CA THR A 456 -17.92 -4.78 -11.27
C THR A 456 -17.12 -4.62 -12.56
N LYS A 457 -17.76 -4.85 -13.71
CA LYS A 457 -17.18 -4.67 -15.04
C LYS A 457 -17.38 -3.26 -15.62
N LEU A 458 -18.17 -2.42 -14.97
CA LEU A 458 -18.36 -1.05 -15.43
C LEU A 458 -17.11 -0.21 -15.17
N PRO A 459 -16.76 0.75 -16.06
CA PRO A 459 -15.69 1.70 -15.82
C PRO A 459 -15.86 2.46 -14.49
N GLU A 460 -17.10 2.79 -14.13
CA GLU A 460 -17.46 3.50 -12.89
C GLU A 460 -17.10 2.70 -11.63
N TYR A 461 -17.08 1.38 -11.69
CA TYR A 461 -16.63 0.54 -10.59
C TYR A 461 -15.11 0.57 -10.40
N GLN A 462 -14.35 0.88 -11.43
CA GLN A 462 -12.89 0.95 -11.35
C GLN A 462 -12.39 2.22 -10.66
N LEU A 463 -13.28 3.18 -10.41
CA LEU A 463 -12.96 4.50 -9.85
C LEU A 463 -13.57 4.68 -8.45
N ILE A 464 -12.92 5.59 -7.69
CA ILE A 464 -13.40 6.04 -6.37
C ILE A 464 -13.21 7.54 -6.21
#